data_3a0c563bf2dc14d858a2f8af323de5db
#
_entry.id   3a0c563bf2dc14d858a2f8af323de5db
#
_cell.length_a   1.000
_cell.length_b   1.000
_cell.length_c   1.000
_cell.angle_alpha   90.00
_cell.angle_beta   90.00
_cell.angle_gamma   90.00
#
_symmetry.space_group_name_H-M   'P 1'
#
loop_
_entity.id
_entity.type
_entity.pdbx_description
1 polymer ?
#
loop_
_entity_poly.entity_id
_entity_poly.type
_entity_poly.pdbx_seq_one_letter_code
_entity_poly.pdbx_strand_id
1 'polypeptide(L)'
;MPIDQTLYEFATPRQREFLEAIEQHGSARAANIALGLANDKVGSSMRRLKMHAAKNGYAPGHFESGAAPGFAMGKVTIQRAADGTVERTWERQSPETDAPLESLRAAVEAMCEEIEPCAPVIAPTASLGDLLAVYTLTDAHIGMLAWHREGGADWDLRIAEDTIVGCFTETIRQMPATGQAILSQLGDLLHYDGLSAVTPTSGHILDADGRFTKMVEVAVRVIRRIVAILLAKHDR
;
A
#
# COMPACT_ATOMS: atom_id res chain seq x y z
N MET A 1 20.75 13.13 -32.49
CA MET A 1 19.71 14.03 -31.99
C MET A 1 20.04 14.30 -30.54
N PRO A 2 20.23 15.53 -30.12
CA PRO A 2 20.60 15.81 -28.74
C PRO A 2 19.50 15.27 -27.80
N ILE A 3 19.92 14.63 -26.71
CA ILE A 3 19.03 14.18 -25.66
C ILE A 3 18.63 15.41 -24.82
N ASP A 4 17.38 15.46 -24.44
CA ASP A 4 16.90 16.49 -23.54
C ASP A 4 17.51 16.27 -22.14
N GLN A 5 18.31 17.22 -21.69
CA GLN A 5 19.05 17.14 -20.43
C GLN A 5 18.15 17.05 -19.20
N THR A 6 16.94 17.57 -19.25
CA THR A 6 15.98 17.50 -18.14
C THR A 6 15.53 16.06 -17.87
N LEU A 7 15.60 15.15 -18.86
CA LEU A 7 15.32 13.73 -18.62
C LEU A 7 16.25 13.06 -17.61
N TYR A 8 17.47 13.63 -17.40
CA TYR A 8 18.41 13.11 -16.41
C TYR A 8 17.91 13.26 -14.95
N GLU A 9 17.06 14.24 -14.69
CA GLU A 9 16.46 14.46 -13.37
C GLU A 9 15.55 13.30 -12.96
N PHE A 10 14.84 12.71 -13.94
CA PHE A 10 13.91 11.62 -13.74
C PHE A 10 14.55 10.22 -13.90
N ALA A 11 15.83 10.18 -14.29
CA ALA A 11 16.50 8.94 -14.65
C ALA A 11 17.12 8.22 -13.44
N THR A 12 16.88 6.93 -13.33
CA THR A 12 17.64 6.05 -12.44
C THR A 12 19.13 5.99 -12.86
N PRO A 13 20.07 5.59 -11.98
CA PRO A 13 21.48 5.47 -12.35
C PRO A 13 21.71 4.66 -13.64
N ARG A 14 21.00 3.55 -13.80
CA ARG A 14 21.11 2.72 -15.02
C ARG A 14 20.52 3.39 -16.25
N GLN A 15 19.50 4.21 -16.10
CA GLN A 15 18.91 4.97 -17.20
C GLN A 15 19.81 6.14 -17.63
N ARG A 16 20.58 6.72 -16.71
CA ARG A 16 21.60 7.74 -17.02
C ARG A 16 22.72 7.16 -17.90
N GLU A 17 23.23 5.97 -17.56
CA GLU A 17 24.18 5.26 -18.42
C GLU A 17 23.63 5.03 -19.84
N PHE A 18 22.35 4.72 -19.97
CA PHE A 18 21.71 4.56 -21.29
C PHE A 18 21.54 5.87 -22.05
N LEU A 19 21.24 6.99 -21.36
CA LEU A 19 21.20 8.31 -21.96
C LEU A 19 22.57 8.72 -22.49
N GLU A 20 23.63 8.56 -21.69
CA GLU A 20 25.03 8.82 -22.08
C GLU A 20 25.45 7.96 -23.29
N ALA A 21 25.11 6.67 -23.27
CA ALA A 21 25.38 5.80 -24.40
C ALA A 21 24.62 6.21 -25.66
N ILE A 22 23.40 6.71 -25.56
CA ILE A 22 22.66 7.23 -26.70
C ILE A 22 23.30 8.53 -27.23
N GLU A 23 23.75 9.44 -26.36
CA GLU A 23 24.47 10.63 -26.77
C GLU A 23 25.77 10.28 -27.53
N GLN A 24 26.52 9.31 -27.00
CA GLN A 24 27.78 8.87 -27.61
C GLN A 24 27.59 8.15 -28.96
N HIS A 25 26.56 7.31 -29.07
CA HIS A 25 26.35 6.45 -30.24
C HIS A 25 25.22 6.91 -31.19
N GLY A 26 24.57 8.01 -30.88
CA GLY A 26 23.57 8.68 -31.72
C GLY A 26 22.16 8.07 -31.72
N SER A 27 21.97 6.84 -31.22
CA SER A 27 20.64 6.22 -31.15
C SER A 27 20.54 5.15 -30.08
N ALA A 28 19.33 4.86 -29.61
CA ALA A 28 19.07 3.81 -28.62
C ALA A 28 19.46 2.41 -29.16
N ARG A 29 19.32 2.17 -30.47
CA ARG A 29 19.72 0.91 -31.11
C ARG A 29 21.24 0.76 -31.12
N ALA A 30 21.98 1.81 -31.50
CA ALA A 30 23.45 1.81 -31.51
C ALA A 30 23.99 1.68 -30.09
N ALA A 31 23.44 2.39 -29.13
CA ALA A 31 23.77 2.25 -27.70
C ALA A 31 23.52 0.83 -27.19
N ASN A 32 22.43 0.20 -27.57
CA ASN A 32 22.12 -1.19 -27.18
C ASN A 32 23.19 -2.18 -27.69
N ILE A 33 23.67 -2.00 -28.93
CA ILE A 33 24.72 -2.81 -29.55
C ILE A 33 26.05 -2.55 -28.83
N ALA A 34 26.42 -1.29 -28.63
CA ALA A 34 27.67 -0.88 -27.98
C ALA A 34 27.79 -1.41 -26.55
N LEU A 35 26.68 -1.47 -25.81
CA LEU A 35 26.60 -2.02 -24.47
C LEU A 35 26.48 -3.55 -24.42
N GLY A 36 26.48 -4.24 -25.58
CA GLY A 36 26.37 -5.70 -25.64
C GLY A 36 25.06 -6.27 -25.08
N LEU A 37 23.99 -5.50 -25.11
CA LEU A 37 22.71 -5.89 -24.51
C LEU A 37 21.86 -6.69 -25.51
N ALA A 38 21.34 -7.81 -25.04
CA ALA A 38 20.34 -8.59 -25.81
C ALA A 38 18.98 -7.87 -25.79
N ASN A 39 18.25 -7.96 -26.90
CA ASN A 39 16.94 -7.31 -27.10
C ASN A 39 17.02 -5.76 -27.04
N ASP A 40 15.89 -5.07 -27.24
CA ASP A 40 15.79 -3.60 -27.17
C ASP A 40 15.67 -3.11 -25.72
N LYS A 41 16.70 -3.37 -24.89
CA LYS A 41 16.70 -2.95 -23.48
C LYS A 41 16.82 -1.45 -23.31
N VAL A 42 17.67 -0.80 -24.09
CA VAL A 42 17.86 0.65 -24.06
C VAL A 42 16.59 1.36 -24.48
N GLY A 43 16.01 1.02 -25.64
CA GLY A 43 14.79 1.63 -26.13
C GLY A 43 13.59 1.43 -25.19
N SER A 44 13.44 0.22 -24.64
CA SER A 44 12.38 -0.08 -23.66
C SER A 44 12.56 0.70 -22.37
N SER A 45 13.81 0.91 -21.92
CA SER A 45 14.12 1.70 -20.73
C SER A 45 13.85 3.19 -20.97
N MET A 46 14.21 3.71 -22.14
CA MET A 46 13.91 5.09 -22.52
C MET A 46 12.43 5.38 -22.63
N ARG A 47 11.64 4.43 -23.15
CA ARG A 47 10.17 4.55 -23.13
C ARG A 47 9.63 4.67 -21.70
N ARG A 48 10.11 3.84 -20.78
CA ARG A 48 9.72 3.90 -19.34
C ARG A 48 10.15 5.21 -18.68
N LEU A 49 11.37 5.69 -18.96
CA LEU A 49 11.85 6.97 -18.46
C LEU A 49 10.97 8.13 -18.93
N LYS A 50 10.67 8.19 -20.23
CA LYS A 50 9.79 9.23 -20.79
C LYS A 50 8.38 9.17 -20.22
N MET A 51 7.84 7.96 -19.99
CA MET A 51 6.55 7.79 -19.33
C MET A 51 6.59 8.26 -17.86
N HIS A 52 7.69 7.97 -17.16
CA HIS A 52 7.88 8.43 -15.78
C HIS A 52 8.00 9.95 -15.72
N ALA A 53 8.82 10.56 -16.57
CA ALA A 53 8.96 12.02 -16.68
C ALA A 53 7.61 12.68 -17.01
N ALA A 54 6.84 12.12 -17.95
CA ALA A 54 5.53 12.62 -18.33
C ALA A 54 4.51 12.57 -17.16
N LYS A 55 4.54 11.50 -16.37
CA LYS A 55 3.71 11.40 -15.15
C LYS A 55 4.07 12.46 -14.11
N ASN A 56 5.32 12.92 -14.09
CA ASN A 56 5.80 13.99 -13.22
C ASN A 56 5.78 15.37 -13.90
N GLY A 57 4.97 15.53 -14.94
CA GLY A 57 4.74 16.83 -15.58
C GLY A 57 5.78 17.25 -16.60
N TYR A 58 6.73 16.36 -16.96
CA TYR A 58 7.76 16.67 -17.94
C TYR A 58 7.61 15.86 -19.23
N ALA A 59 7.15 16.50 -20.29
CA ALA A 59 7.05 15.90 -21.62
C ALA A 59 7.38 16.94 -22.69
N PRO A 60 8.67 17.14 -22.99
CA PRO A 60 9.14 18.19 -23.89
C PRO A 60 8.54 18.06 -25.29
N GLY A 61 8.05 19.17 -25.81
CA GLY A 61 7.41 19.26 -27.12
C GLY A 61 5.98 18.71 -27.23
N HIS A 62 5.39 18.30 -26.08
CA HIS A 62 4.05 17.73 -26.06
C HIS A 62 3.11 18.38 -25.05
N PHE A 63 3.64 19.02 -23.99
CA PHE A 63 2.84 19.66 -22.96
C PHE A 63 3.31 21.10 -22.73
N GLU A 64 2.37 22.01 -22.73
CA GLU A 64 2.59 23.40 -22.34
C GLU A 64 2.27 23.59 -20.84
N SER A 65 1.54 22.66 -20.24
CA SER A 65 1.18 22.69 -18.81
C SER A 65 1.44 21.33 -18.17
N GLY A 66 1.95 21.34 -16.93
CA GLY A 66 2.06 20.15 -16.10
C GLY A 66 0.69 19.62 -15.63
N ALA A 67 0.68 18.51 -14.90
CA ALA A 67 -0.52 18.03 -14.25
C ALA A 67 -1.06 19.07 -13.26
N ALA A 68 -2.38 19.14 -13.13
CA ALA A 68 -3.01 19.98 -12.11
C ALA A 68 -2.56 19.54 -10.71
N PRO A 69 -2.47 20.44 -9.71
CA PRO A 69 -2.09 20.07 -8.36
C PRO A 69 -2.95 18.92 -7.82
N GLY A 70 -2.33 17.87 -7.30
CA GLY A 70 -3.00 16.66 -6.81
C GLY A 70 -3.38 15.66 -7.90
N PHE A 71 -2.93 15.86 -9.14
CA PHE A 71 -3.16 14.93 -10.25
C PHE A 71 -1.83 14.51 -10.89
N ALA A 72 -1.73 13.24 -11.25
CA ALA A 72 -0.65 12.71 -12.05
C ALA A 72 -1.05 12.67 -13.53
N MET A 73 -0.09 12.98 -14.41
CA MET A 73 -0.31 12.91 -15.86
C MET A 73 -0.42 11.44 -16.29
N GLY A 74 -1.54 11.10 -16.93
CA GLY A 74 -1.82 9.76 -17.44
C GLY A 74 -1.49 9.61 -18.93
N LYS A 75 -2.42 9.01 -19.69
CA LYS A 75 -2.28 8.82 -21.13
C LYS A 75 -2.47 10.14 -21.89
N VAL A 76 -1.55 10.42 -22.78
CA VAL A 76 -1.66 11.54 -23.72
C VAL A 76 -1.84 11.01 -25.14
N THR A 77 -2.75 11.61 -25.89
CA THR A 77 -2.99 11.33 -27.31
C THR A 77 -2.79 12.63 -28.08
N ILE A 78 -1.94 12.57 -29.11
CA ILE A 78 -1.61 13.72 -29.94
C ILE A 78 -2.05 13.44 -31.37
N GLN A 79 -2.85 14.33 -31.92
CA GLN A 79 -3.18 14.36 -33.34
C GLN A 79 -2.26 15.32 -34.07
N ARG A 80 -1.63 14.84 -35.14
CA ARG A 80 -0.75 15.66 -35.98
C ARG A 80 -1.32 15.80 -37.38
N ALA A 81 -1.15 16.98 -37.96
CA ALA A 81 -1.40 17.24 -39.37
C ALA A 81 -0.35 16.52 -40.27
N ALA A 82 -0.60 16.48 -41.55
CA ALA A 82 0.29 15.85 -42.53
C ALA A 82 1.69 16.52 -42.61
N ASP A 83 1.79 17.80 -42.21
CA ASP A 83 3.03 18.56 -42.13
C ASP A 83 3.80 18.33 -40.80
N GLY A 84 3.25 17.51 -39.89
CA GLY A 84 3.85 17.18 -38.59
C GLY A 84 3.47 18.14 -37.45
N THR A 85 2.71 19.20 -37.71
CA THR A 85 2.24 20.13 -36.68
C THR A 85 1.21 19.45 -35.77
N VAL A 86 1.17 19.82 -34.48
CA VAL A 86 0.21 19.31 -33.51
C VAL A 86 -1.11 20.04 -33.70
N GLU A 87 -2.15 19.32 -34.13
CA GLU A 87 -3.50 19.87 -34.27
C GLU A 87 -4.27 19.86 -32.96
N ARG A 88 -4.13 18.79 -32.20
CA ARG A 88 -4.87 18.58 -30.95
C ARG A 88 -4.16 17.63 -30.03
N THR A 89 -4.20 17.94 -28.72
CA THR A 89 -3.70 17.08 -27.65
C THR A 89 -4.84 16.76 -26.68
N TRP A 90 -5.00 15.49 -26.34
CA TRP A 90 -5.88 15.04 -25.25
C TRP A 90 -5.01 14.52 -24.13
N GLU A 91 -5.14 15.15 -22.98
CA GLU A 91 -4.44 14.79 -21.75
C GLU A 91 -5.43 14.14 -20.77
N ARG A 92 -5.11 12.95 -20.31
CA ARG A 92 -5.84 12.33 -19.20
C ARG A 92 -5.03 12.52 -17.93
N GLN A 93 -5.60 13.23 -16.98
CA GLN A 93 -5.05 13.37 -15.64
C GLN A 93 -5.84 12.46 -14.69
N SER A 94 -5.13 11.77 -13.80
CA SER A 94 -5.74 10.95 -12.73
C SER A 94 -5.34 11.53 -11.39
N PRO A 95 -6.21 11.50 -10.37
CA PRO A 95 -5.81 11.88 -9.02
C PRO A 95 -4.53 11.14 -8.63
N GLU A 96 -3.62 11.83 -7.96
CA GLU A 96 -2.39 11.24 -7.43
C GLU A 96 -2.76 10.25 -6.33
N THR A 97 -2.63 8.94 -6.63
CA THR A 97 -3.03 7.86 -5.72
C THR A 97 -2.09 7.70 -4.54
N ASP A 98 -0.88 8.23 -4.63
CA ASP A 98 0.14 8.06 -3.60
C ASP A 98 -0.01 9.06 -2.43
N ALA A 99 -0.53 10.27 -2.68
CA ALA A 99 -0.72 11.27 -1.64
C ALA A 99 -1.70 10.83 -0.51
N PRO A 100 -2.86 10.19 -0.79
CA PRO A 100 -3.70 9.62 0.25
C PRO A 100 -3.00 8.49 1.03
N LEU A 101 -2.19 7.66 0.36
CA LEU A 101 -1.45 6.58 1.00
C LEU A 101 -0.32 7.09 1.89
N GLU A 102 0.41 8.12 1.46
CA GLU A 102 1.43 8.78 2.28
C GLU A 102 0.82 9.48 3.50
N SER A 103 -0.30 10.16 3.33
CA SER A 103 -1.04 10.76 4.44
C SER A 103 -1.54 9.71 5.43
N LEU A 104 -1.97 8.56 4.93
CA LEU A 104 -2.39 7.43 5.75
C LEU A 104 -1.20 6.83 6.52
N ARG A 105 -0.06 6.63 5.85
CA ARG A 105 1.17 6.16 6.49
C ARG A 105 1.62 7.12 7.59
N ALA A 106 1.68 8.41 7.32
CA ALA A 106 2.05 9.42 8.31
C ALA A 106 1.09 9.42 9.51
N ALA A 107 -0.22 9.24 9.28
CA ALA A 107 -1.20 9.12 10.35
C ALA A 107 -0.99 7.86 11.20
N VAL A 108 -0.71 6.72 10.56
CA VAL A 108 -0.43 5.45 11.26
C VAL A 108 0.90 5.55 12.03
N GLU A 109 1.94 6.14 11.44
CA GLU A 109 3.22 6.36 12.11
C GLU A 109 3.07 7.26 13.34
N ALA A 110 2.36 8.38 13.22
CA ALA A 110 2.06 9.27 14.35
C ALA A 110 1.26 8.55 15.46
N MET A 111 0.29 7.72 15.10
CA MET A 111 -0.44 6.88 16.04
C MET A 111 0.47 5.86 16.75
N CYS A 112 1.45 5.30 16.03
CA CYS A 112 2.40 4.33 16.58
C CYS A 112 3.38 5.00 17.55
N GLU A 113 3.77 6.26 17.31
CA GLU A 113 4.64 7.04 18.22
C GLU A 113 3.99 7.31 19.57
N GLU A 114 2.66 7.46 19.61
CA GLU A 114 1.90 7.66 20.85
C GLU A 114 1.65 6.37 21.65
N ILE A 115 1.97 5.20 21.06
CA ILE A 115 1.76 3.91 21.71
C ILE A 115 2.88 3.64 22.72
N GLU A 116 2.58 3.73 24.01
CA GLU A 116 3.54 3.35 25.04
C GLU A 116 3.96 1.87 24.93
N PRO A 117 5.24 1.54 25.10
CA PRO A 117 5.71 0.18 25.15
C PRO A 117 4.97 -0.61 26.24
N CYS A 118 4.55 -1.83 25.93
CA CYS A 118 3.98 -2.70 26.96
C CYS A 118 5.05 -3.10 27.98
N ALA A 119 4.66 -3.18 29.25
CA ALA A 119 5.54 -3.76 30.26
C ALA A 119 5.94 -5.19 29.88
N PRO A 120 7.18 -5.61 30.16
CA PRO A 120 7.60 -7.00 29.93
C PRO A 120 6.64 -7.98 30.63
N VAL A 121 6.16 -8.96 29.87
CA VAL A 121 5.32 -10.03 30.40
C VAL A 121 6.24 -11.16 30.86
N ILE A 122 6.00 -11.68 32.08
CA ILE A 122 6.76 -12.80 32.60
C ILE A 122 6.24 -14.08 31.93
N ALA A 123 7.11 -14.81 31.23
CA ALA A 123 6.78 -16.09 30.63
C ALA A 123 6.40 -17.13 31.69
N PRO A 124 5.55 -18.10 31.37
CA PRO A 124 5.17 -19.17 32.28
C PRO A 124 6.38 -20.04 32.66
N THR A 125 6.39 -20.55 33.89
CA THR A 125 7.49 -21.38 34.39
C THR A 125 7.43 -22.83 33.91
N ALA A 126 6.32 -23.28 33.32
CA ALA A 126 6.13 -24.63 32.77
C ALA A 126 5.34 -24.53 31.46
N SER A 127 5.89 -25.10 30.40
CA SER A 127 5.23 -25.21 29.11
C SER A 127 5.52 -26.54 28.43
N LEU A 128 4.68 -26.92 27.47
CA LEU A 128 4.94 -28.02 26.56
C LEU A 128 5.89 -27.52 25.46
N GLY A 129 7.21 -27.55 25.75
CA GLY A 129 8.25 -26.91 24.95
C GLY A 129 8.32 -27.38 23.50
N ASP A 130 7.90 -28.63 23.22
CA ASP A 130 7.92 -29.24 21.89
C ASP A 130 6.67 -28.93 21.05
N LEU A 131 5.69 -28.22 21.62
CA LEU A 131 4.45 -27.86 20.94
C LEU A 131 4.43 -26.43 20.49
N LEU A 132 3.78 -26.21 19.35
CA LEU A 132 3.45 -24.92 18.78
C LEU A 132 1.93 -24.71 18.84
N ALA A 133 1.48 -23.61 19.46
CA ALA A 133 0.08 -23.19 19.39
C ALA A 133 -0.10 -22.21 18.22
N VAL A 134 -1.12 -22.41 17.39
CA VAL A 134 -1.47 -21.49 16.30
C VAL A 134 -2.87 -20.95 16.53
N TYR A 135 -2.97 -19.64 16.64
CA TYR A 135 -4.21 -18.90 16.82
C TYR A 135 -4.51 -18.11 15.55
N THR A 136 -5.63 -18.41 14.90
CA THR A 136 -6.00 -17.77 13.65
C THR A 136 -7.10 -16.74 13.86
N LEU A 137 -6.89 -15.54 13.35
CA LEU A 137 -7.89 -14.48 13.24
C LEU A 137 -8.14 -14.23 11.75
N THR A 138 -9.38 -14.39 11.32
CA THR A 138 -9.82 -14.12 9.95
C THR A 138 -11.19 -13.48 9.97
N ASP A 139 -11.54 -12.74 8.93
CA ASP A 139 -12.85 -12.13 8.70
C ASP A 139 -13.38 -11.30 9.89
N ALA A 140 -12.49 -10.58 10.54
CA ALA A 140 -12.82 -9.81 11.74
C ALA A 140 -13.68 -8.57 11.44
N HIS A 141 -13.54 -8.02 10.23
CA HIS A 141 -14.26 -6.85 9.74
C HIS A 141 -14.41 -5.74 10.81
N ILE A 142 -13.30 -5.43 11.52
CA ILE A 142 -13.29 -4.33 12.50
C ILE A 142 -13.68 -3.04 11.77
N GLY A 143 -14.69 -2.36 12.27
CA GLY A 143 -15.26 -1.16 11.66
C GLY A 143 -16.52 -1.37 10.85
N MET A 144 -17.01 -2.62 10.71
CA MET A 144 -18.34 -2.88 10.16
C MET A 144 -19.42 -2.34 11.12
N LEU A 145 -20.50 -1.80 10.55
CA LEU A 145 -21.70 -1.46 11.26
C LEU A 145 -22.82 -2.41 10.82
N ALA A 146 -23.44 -3.10 11.76
CA ALA A 146 -24.62 -3.91 11.47
C ALA A 146 -25.72 -3.67 12.52
N TRP A 147 -26.96 -3.75 12.07
CA TRP A 147 -28.13 -3.56 12.89
C TRP A 147 -28.89 -4.89 13.05
N HIS A 148 -29.24 -5.23 14.29
CA HIS A 148 -29.88 -6.51 14.61
C HIS A 148 -31.17 -6.79 13.83
N ARG A 149 -31.92 -5.76 13.41
CA ARG A 149 -33.16 -5.91 12.62
C ARG A 149 -32.88 -6.36 11.18
N GLU A 150 -31.68 -6.13 10.65
CA GLU A 150 -31.26 -6.50 9.30
C GLU A 150 -30.39 -7.74 9.32
N GLY A 151 -29.38 -7.75 10.19
CA GLY A 151 -28.38 -8.82 10.27
C GLY A 151 -28.62 -9.87 11.40
N GLY A 152 -29.62 -9.66 12.24
CA GLY A 152 -29.90 -10.55 13.38
C GLY A 152 -29.09 -10.24 14.64
N ALA A 153 -27.99 -9.50 14.53
CA ALA A 153 -27.19 -9.02 15.65
C ALA A 153 -26.64 -7.61 15.34
N ASP A 154 -26.42 -6.84 16.40
CA ASP A 154 -25.71 -5.56 16.26
C ASP A 154 -24.20 -5.81 16.17
N TRP A 155 -23.51 -5.00 15.36
CA TRP A 155 -22.07 -5.00 15.26
C TRP A 155 -21.55 -3.56 15.11
N ASP A 156 -20.60 -3.20 15.95
CA ASP A 156 -19.91 -1.91 15.96
C ASP A 156 -18.45 -2.12 16.42
N LEU A 157 -17.64 -1.07 16.43
CA LEU A 157 -16.25 -1.12 16.85
C LEU A 157 -16.07 -1.64 18.29
N ARG A 158 -16.97 -1.30 19.20
CA ARG A 158 -16.90 -1.72 20.59
C ARG A 158 -17.25 -3.20 20.72
N ILE A 159 -18.35 -3.62 20.09
CA ILE A 159 -18.79 -5.02 20.07
C ILE A 159 -17.70 -5.90 19.42
N ALA A 160 -17.09 -5.46 18.32
CA ALA A 160 -16.00 -6.14 17.65
C ALA A 160 -14.79 -6.34 18.60
N GLU A 161 -14.34 -5.26 19.27
CA GLU A 161 -13.24 -5.32 20.23
C GLU A 161 -13.54 -6.32 21.38
N ASP A 162 -14.70 -6.18 22.03
CA ASP A 162 -15.08 -7.00 23.15
C ASP A 162 -15.22 -8.49 22.76
N THR A 163 -15.83 -8.74 21.61
CA THR A 163 -16.05 -10.10 21.11
C THR A 163 -14.75 -10.78 20.72
N ILE A 164 -13.90 -10.13 19.93
CA ILE A 164 -12.64 -10.71 19.45
C ILE A 164 -11.70 -10.97 20.63
N VAL A 165 -11.50 -9.98 21.50
CA VAL A 165 -10.62 -10.15 22.67
C VAL A 165 -11.18 -11.17 23.64
N GLY A 166 -12.49 -11.21 23.86
CA GLY A 166 -13.15 -12.23 24.69
C GLY A 166 -12.97 -13.64 24.15
N CYS A 167 -13.16 -13.81 22.85
CA CYS A 167 -12.96 -15.10 22.17
C CYS A 167 -11.52 -15.59 22.32
N PHE A 168 -10.53 -14.75 22.04
CA PHE A 168 -9.12 -15.11 22.19
C PHE A 168 -8.74 -15.37 23.65
N THR A 169 -9.23 -14.55 24.59
CA THR A 169 -9.00 -14.76 26.01
C THR A 169 -9.46 -16.14 26.46
N GLU A 170 -10.67 -16.53 26.07
CA GLU A 170 -11.22 -17.83 26.46
C GLU A 170 -10.51 -18.98 25.73
N THR A 171 -10.22 -18.85 24.45
CA THR A 171 -9.49 -19.86 23.68
C THR A 171 -8.09 -20.09 24.27
N ILE A 172 -7.34 -19.02 24.53
CA ILE A 172 -5.98 -19.10 25.10
C ILE A 172 -6.03 -19.69 26.52
N ARG A 173 -7.05 -19.37 27.31
CA ARG A 173 -7.23 -19.92 28.65
C ARG A 173 -7.38 -21.44 28.62
N GLN A 174 -8.12 -21.99 27.65
CA GLN A 174 -8.37 -23.44 27.50
C GLN A 174 -7.18 -24.22 26.94
N MET A 175 -6.30 -23.54 26.18
CA MET A 175 -5.13 -24.19 25.57
C MET A 175 -4.03 -24.45 26.62
N PRO A 176 -3.22 -25.50 26.46
CA PRO A 176 -2.02 -25.67 27.27
C PRO A 176 -0.99 -24.60 26.99
N ALA A 177 -0.13 -24.28 27.95
CA ALA A 177 1.05 -23.49 27.72
C ALA A 177 2.03 -24.23 26.82
N THR A 178 2.51 -23.62 25.76
CA THR A 178 3.45 -24.21 24.78
C THR A 178 4.72 -23.39 24.69
N GLY A 179 5.80 -23.98 24.15
CA GLY A 179 7.07 -23.28 23.95
C GLY A 179 6.99 -22.16 22.93
N GLN A 180 6.03 -22.25 22.01
CA GLN A 180 5.82 -21.23 20.96
C GLN A 180 4.33 -21.01 20.70
N ALA A 181 3.99 -19.76 20.35
CA ALA A 181 2.67 -19.42 19.83
C ALA A 181 2.78 -18.53 18.58
N ILE A 182 1.89 -18.75 17.64
CA ILE A 182 1.75 -17.90 16.45
C ILE A 182 0.35 -17.30 16.44
N LEU A 183 0.24 -15.98 16.35
CA LEU A 183 -0.98 -15.28 15.97
C LEU A 183 -0.96 -15.08 14.45
N SER A 184 -1.85 -15.76 13.75
CA SER A 184 -1.97 -15.69 12.29
C SER A 184 -3.20 -14.89 11.90
N GLN A 185 -3.00 -13.73 11.28
CA GLN A 185 -4.07 -12.90 10.71
C GLN A 185 -4.18 -13.23 9.22
N LEU A 186 -5.32 -13.74 8.75
CA LEU A 186 -5.54 -14.30 7.42
C LEU A 186 -6.54 -13.50 6.57
N GLY A 187 -6.47 -12.18 6.61
CA GLY A 187 -7.30 -11.32 5.78
C GLY A 187 -8.52 -10.74 6.51
N ASP A 188 -9.10 -9.75 5.89
CA ASP A 188 -10.32 -9.03 6.28
C ASP A 188 -10.35 -8.57 7.76
N LEU A 189 -9.17 -8.13 8.27
CA LEU A 189 -9.05 -7.58 9.61
C LEU A 189 -9.86 -6.29 9.74
N LEU A 190 -9.68 -5.38 8.77
CA LEU A 190 -10.42 -4.13 8.69
C LEU A 190 -11.58 -4.28 7.70
N HIS A 191 -12.66 -3.56 7.96
CA HIS A 191 -13.84 -3.63 7.10
C HIS A 191 -13.63 -2.97 5.73
N TYR A 192 -12.71 -1.99 5.62
CA TYR A 192 -12.30 -1.34 4.38
C TYR A 192 -10.87 -0.80 4.49
N ASP A 193 -10.21 -0.59 3.34
CA ASP A 193 -8.76 -0.34 3.26
C ASP A 193 -8.39 1.13 2.94
N GLY A 194 -9.28 2.07 3.07
CA GLY A 194 -9.04 3.45 2.67
C GLY A 194 -9.83 4.47 3.46
N LEU A 195 -9.73 5.73 3.06
CA LEU A 195 -10.44 6.83 3.72
C LEU A 195 -11.96 6.82 3.44
N SER A 196 -12.39 6.08 2.42
CA SER A 196 -13.80 5.91 2.05
C SER A 196 -14.21 4.47 2.28
N ALA A 197 -15.36 4.27 2.92
CA ALA A 197 -15.94 2.96 3.18
C ALA A 197 -16.56 2.38 1.90
N VAL A 198 -15.70 1.86 1.00
CA VAL A 198 -16.10 1.25 -0.27
C VAL A 198 -15.23 0.03 -0.56
N THR A 199 -15.78 -0.93 -1.29
CA THR A 199 -14.99 -2.08 -1.76
C THR A 199 -13.96 -1.65 -2.81
N PRO A 200 -12.69 -2.12 -2.72
CA PRO A 200 -11.61 -1.62 -3.57
C PRO A 200 -11.83 -1.77 -5.07
N THR A 201 -12.42 -2.88 -5.50
CA THR A 201 -12.57 -3.20 -6.93
C THR A 201 -13.86 -2.69 -7.52
N SER A 202 -14.98 -2.87 -6.82
CA SER A 202 -16.32 -2.61 -7.34
C SER A 202 -16.93 -1.30 -6.85
N GLY A 203 -16.32 -0.65 -5.84
CA GLY A 203 -16.78 0.65 -5.32
C GLY A 203 -18.13 0.59 -4.60
N HIS A 204 -18.55 -0.60 -4.12
CA HIS A 204 -19.79 -0.71 -3.32
C HIS A 204 -19.60 0.01 -2.00
N ILE A 205 -20.60 0.78 -1.62
CA ILE A 205 -20.66 1.47 -0.32
C ILE A 205 -20.82 0.42 0.78
N LEU A 206 -20.03 0.56 1.83
CA LEU A 206 -20.05 -0.30 3.01
C LEU A 206 -20.57 0.47 4.22
N ASP A 207 -21.40 -0.16 5.04
CA ASP A 207 -21.84 0.41 6.30
C ASP A 207 -20.72 0.28 7.34
N ALA A 208 -20.23 1.43 7.81
CA ALA A 208 -19.07 1.52 8.67
C ALA A 208 -19.34 2.31 9.95
N ASP A 209 -18.81 1.80 11.08
CA ASP A 209 -18.81 2.51 12.36
C ASP A 209 -17.61 3.45 12.48
N GLY A 210 -17.82 4.70 12.09
CA GLY A 210 -16.89 5.77 12.32
C GLY A 210 -15.86 5.98 11.21
N ARG A 211 -14.76 6.65 11.57
CA ARG A 211 -13.69 7.04 10.65
C ARG A 211 -12.64 5.95 10.56
N PHE A 212 -11.93 5.89 9.41
CA PHE A 212 -10.84 4.96 9.18
C PHE A 212 -9.77 4.95 10.30
N THR A 213 -9.35 6.13 10.76
CA THR A 213 -8.37 6.26 11.86
C THR A 213 -8.86 5.59 13.15
N LYS A 214 -10.13 5.78 13.54
CA LYS A 214 -10.72 5.14 14.72
C LYS A 214 -10.74 3.61 14.59
N MET A 215 -11.03 3.11 13.39
CA MET A 215 -11.01 1.68 13.08
C MET A 215 -9.60 1.10 13.24
N VAL A 216 -8.58 1.78 12.72
CA VAL A 216 -7.16 1.37 12.86
C VAL A 216 -6.73 1.38 14.33
N GLU A 217 -7.09 2.40 15.12
CA GLU A 217 -6.82 2.45 16.57
C GLU A 217 -7.39 1.23 17.31
N VAL A 218 -8.65 0.88 17.01
CA VAL A 218 -9.29 -0.29 17.63
C VAL A 218 -8.59 -1.57 17.22
N ALA A 219 -8.24 -1.74 15.94
CA ALA A 219 -7.54 -2.91 15.45
C ALA A 219 -6.16 -3.09 16.11
N VAL A 220 -5.38 -2.01 16.22
CA VAL A 220 -4.09 -2.01 16.93
C VAL A 220 -4.27 -2.41 18.40
N ARG A 221 -5.29 -1.86 19.07
CA ARG A 221 -5.59 -2.19 20.47
C ARG A 221 -5.99 -3.65 20.65
N VAL A 222 -6.82 -4.18 19.75
CA VAL A 222 -7.23 -5.61 19.74
C VAL A 222 -6.01 -6.53 19.61
N ILE A 223 -5.17 -6.29 18.60
CA ILE A 223 -3.98 -7.12 18.36
C ILE A 223 -3.02 -7.04 19.56
N ARG A 224 -2.76 -5.86 20.09
CA ARG A 224 -1.90 -5.69 21.29
C ARG A 224 -2.43 -6.47 22.49
N ARG A 225 -3.74 -6.44 22.75
CA ARG A 225 -4.35 -7.18 23.86
C ARG A 225 -4.20 -8.68 23.67
N ILE A 226 -4.44 -9.18 22.47
CA ILE A 226 -4.28 -10.62 22.15
C ILE A 226 -2.81 -11.03 22.34
N VAL A 227 -1.85 -10.26 21.80
CA VAL A 227 -0.42 -10.53 21.94
C VAL A 227 0.00 -10.55 23.42
N ALA A 228 -0.48 -9.61 24.23
CA ALA A 228 -0.19 -9.59 25.69
C ALA A 228 -0.70 -10.85 26.40
N ILE A 229 -1.90 -11.33 26.04
CA ILE A 229 -2.46 -12.56 26.62
C ILE A 229 -1.66 -13.80 26.17
N LEU A 230 -1.23 -13.84 24.89
CA LEU A 230 -0.39 -14.92 24.36
C LEU A 230 0.97 -14.97 25.05
N LEU A 231 1.63 -13.83 25.22
CA LEU A 231 2.93 -13.74 25.91
C LEU A 231 2.84 -14.15 27.40
N ALA A 232 1.69 -13.93 28.05
CA ALA A 232 1.45 -14.40 29.41
C ALA A 232 1.20 -15.93 29.50
N LYS A 233 0.87 -16.58 28.38
CA LYS A 233 0.50 -18.01 28.32
C LYS A 233 1.59 -18.89 27.75
N HIS A 234 2.41 -18.37 26.82
CA HIS A 234 3.41 -19.12 26.07
C HIS A 234 4.80 -18.54 26.27
N ASP A 235 5.85 -19.34 26.03
CA ASP A 235 7.24 -18.89 26.28
C ASP A 235 7.68 -17.82 25.29
N ARG A 236 7.20 -17.89 24.02
CA ARG A 236 7.48 -16.93 22.95
C ARG A 236 6.45 -17.01 21.82
#